data_2b28e236e40a48182e3a3c8899bfa733
#
_entry.id   2b28e236e40a48182e3a3c8899bfa733
#
_cell.length_a   1.000
_cell.length_b   1.000
_cell.length_c   1.000
_cell.angle_alpha   90.00
_cell.angle_beta   90.00
_cell.angle_gamma   90.00
#
_symmetry.space_group_name_H-M   'P 1'
#
loop_
_entity.id
_entity.type
_entity.pdbx_description
1 polymer ?
#
loop_
_entity_poly.entity_id
_entity_poly.type
_entity_poly.pdbx_seq_one_letter_code
_entity_poly.pdbx_strand_id
1 'polypeptide(L)'
;MDHIQSTTYGNPSSMYSAGQKAKGIIEKSRRQVAESISAEPEQIIFTSGGTESNNQVIWYILQNQKKHVVSNLIEHPAIINVLEFLKPFGLSHTLVETNNNGIISIENIMDAITPQTSLVSLMLANNEIGSIQPVKSIVDMVHNQNIMVHTDAVQCMGKMEINIADMGVDFLSLSAHKFYGPKGIGVLYVREPKNISSLIVGGGQEMGLRAG
;
A
#
# COMPACT_ATOMS: atom_id res chain seq x y z
N MET A 1 24.35 3.48 -3.79
CA MET A 1 24.11 2.33 -2.88
C MET A 1 25.43 1.80 -2.32
N ASP A 2 26.41 1.49 -3.12
CA ASP A 2 27.67 0.90 -2.69
C ASP A 2 28.40 1.66 -1.57
N HIS A 3 28.39 3.00 -1.65
CA HIS A 3 28.98 3.84 -0.59
C HIS A 3 28.27 3.67 0.76
N ILE A 4 26.94 3.61 0.80
CA ILE A 4 26.18 3.41 2.05
C ILE A 4 26.44 2.01 2.60
N GLN A 5 26.38 0.98 1.77
CA GLN A 5 26.62 -0.40 2.18
C GLN A 5 28.04 -0.62 2.73
N SER A 6 29.04 0.06 2.17
CA SER A 6 30.44 -0.06 2.62
C SER A 6 30.77 0.79 3.84
N THR A 7 30.02 1.87 4.13
CA THR A 7 30.36 2.84 5.17
C THR A 7 29.35 2.94 6.32
N THR A 8 28.15 2.40 6.16
CA THR A 8 27.05 2.59 7.12
C THR A 8 26.29 1.27 7.36
N TYR A 9 26.92 0.39 8.11
CA TYR A 9 26.42 -0.96 8.45
C TYR A 9 25.95 -1.09 9.91
N GLY A 10 25.84 0.03 10.64
CA GLY A 10 25.35 0.03 12.02
C GLY A 10 23.87 -0.34 12.11
N ASN A 11 23.50 -1.05 13.17
CA ASN A 11 22.07 -1.34 13.44
C ASN A 11 21.33 -0.03 13.77
N PRO A 12 20.32 0.38 12.97
CA PRO A 12 19.58 1.64 13.20
C PRO A 12 18.85 1.72 14.55
N SER A 13 18.57 0.58 15.18
CA SER A 13 17.91 0.52 16.48
C SER A 13 18.87 0.72 17.65
N SER A 14 20.20 0.76 17.41
CA SER A 14 21.18 0.90 18.48
C SER A 14 21.41 2.37 18.87
N MET A 15 21.84 2.59 20.12
CA MET A 15 22.09 3.94 20.65
C MET A 15 23.49 4.50 20.31
N TYR A 16 24.41 3.68 19.83
CA TYR A 16 25.77 4.12 19.49
C TYR A 16 25.83 4.84 18.12
N SER A 17 26.92 5.60 17.91
CA SER A 17 27.06 6.53 16.78
C SER A 17 26.88 5.89 15.39
N ALA A 18 27.36 4.67 15.17
CA ALA A 18 27.19 3.96 13.89
C ALA A 18 25.72 3.64 13.59
N GLY A 19 24.94 3.26 14.61
CA GLY A 19 23.51 3.02 14.46
C GLY A 19 22.72 4.30 14.23
N GLN A 20 23.04 5.36 14.96
CA GLN A 20 22.40 6.66 14.78
C GLN A 20 22.65 7.24 13.39
N LYS A 21 23.87 7.03 12.83
CA LYS A 21 24.16 7.40 11.44
C LYS A 21 23.30 6.63 10.45
N ALA A 22 23.15 5.31 10.62
CA ALA A 22 22.30 4.47 9.79
C ALA A 22 20.81 4.90 9.88
N LYS A 23 20.31 5.13 11.10
CA LYS A 23 18.98 5.65 11.36
C LYS A 23 18.74 6.98 10.64
N GLY A 24 19.67 7.92 10.73
CA GLY A 24 19.57 9.23 10.06
C GLY A 24 19.40 9.13 8.55
N ILE A 25 20.03 8.14 7.90
CA ILE A 25 19.90 7.89 6.46
C ILE A 25 18.50 7.35 6.14
N ILE A 26 18.00 6.38 6.92
CA ILE A 26 16.65 5.82 6.73
C ILE A 26 15.59 6.92 6.89
N GLU A 27 15.67 7.71 7.96
CA GLU A 27 14.70 8.77 8.22
C GLU A 27 14.75 9.91 7.19
N LYS A 28 15.94 10.21 6.65
CA LYS A 28 16.07 11.13 5.51
C LYS A 28 15.34 10.57 4.28
N SER A 29 15.54 9.29 3.96
CA SER A 29 14.89 8.64 2.83
C SER A 29 13.37 8.58 3.01
N ARG A 30 12.91 8.32 4.24
CA ARG A 30 11.49 8.32 4.59
C ARG A 30 10.84 9.68 4.32
N ARG A 31 11.47 10.77 4.75
CA ARG A 31 11.00 12.15 4.44
C ARG A 31 10.93 12.41 2.94
N GLN A 32 11.96 12.01 2.18
CA GLN A 32 11.97 12.20 0.73
C GLN A 32 10.83 11.44 0.02
N VAL A 33 10.54 10.23 0.47
CA VAL A 33 9.39 9.46 -0.05
C VAL A 33 8.08 10.13 0.33
N ALA A 34 7.90 10.52 1.59
CA ALA A 34 6.71 11.21 2.05
C ALA A 34 6.44 12.49 1.25
N GLU A 35 7.44 13.36 1.11
CA GLU A 35 7.37 14.58 0.30
C GLU A 35 6.94 14.29 -1.15
N SER A 36 7.45 13.21 -1.75
CA SER A 36 7.16 12.87 -3.16
C SER A 36 5.72 12.44 -3.43
N ILE A 37 4.95 12.12 -2.39
CA ILE A 37 3.53 11.75 -2.48
C ILE A 37 2.62 12.64 -1.64
N SER A 38 3.13 13.76 -1.10
CA SER A 38 2.40 14.69 -0.23
C SER A 38 1.85 14.01 1.04
N ALA A 39 2.66 13.16 1.67
CA ALA A 39 2.37 12.46 2.92
C ALA A 39 3.30 12.91 4.06
N GLU A 40 2.98 12.52 5.30
CA GLU A 40 3.85 12.71 6.46
C GLU A 40 4.82 11.52 6.61
N PRO A 41 6.06 11.73 7.10
CA PRO A 41 7.03 10.67 7.26
C PRO A 41 6.55 9.47 8.09
N GLU A 42 5.77 9.73 9.14
CA GLU A 42 5.21 8.71 10.03
C GLU A 42 4.20 7.78 9.35
N GLN A 43 3.68 8.20 8.18
CA GLN A 43 2.74 7.43 7.36
C GLN A 43 3.44 6.48 6.39
N ILE A 44 4.77 6.50 6.32
CA ILE A 44 5.57 5.70 5.40
C ILE A 44 6.17 4.49 6.12
N ILE A 45 5.90 3.30 5.61
CA ILE A 45 6.48 2.03 6.07
C ILE A 45 7.31 1.47 4.91
N PHE A 46 8.60 1.21 5.13
CA PHE A 46 9.42 0.52 4.16
C PHE A 46 9.14 -0.98 4.17
N THR A 47 8.97 -1.55 2.99
CA THR A 47 8.69 -2.96 2.75
C THR A 47 9.70 -3.55 1.74
N SER A 48 9.61 -4.83 1.46
CA SER A 48 10.45 -5.46 0.42
C SER A 48 9.95 -5.20 -1.01
N GLY A 49 8.74 -4.67 -1.18
CA GLY A 49 8.15 -4.41 -2.49
C GLY A 49 6.64 -4.27 -2.43
N GLY A 50 6.02 -3.97 -3.57
CA GLY A 50 4.56 -3.81 -3.68
C GLY A 50 3.79 -5.04 -3.23
N THR A 51 4.30 -6.24 -3.49
CA THR A 51 3.65 -7.50 -3.04
C THR A 51 3.53 -7.57 -1.52
N GLU A 52 4.58 -7.24 -0.76
CA GLU A 52 4.51 -7.20 0.70
C GLU A 52 3.53 -6.12 1.17
N SER A 53 3.59 -4.93 0.58
CA SER A 53 2.69 -3.81 0.91
C SER A 53 1.21 -4.20 0.69
N ASN A 54 0.88 -4.75 -0.47
CA ASN A 54 -0.48 -5.20 -0.80
C ASN A 54 -0.95 -6.30 0.16
N ASN A 55 -0.10 -7.30 0.43
CA ASN A 55 -0.42 -8.36 1.36
C ASN A 55 -0.69 -7.82 2.78
N GLN A 56 0.12 -6.89 3.27
CA GLN A 56 -0.05 -6.33 4.62
C GLN A 56 -1.41 -5.68 4.78
N VAL A 57 -1.90 -4.94 3.78
CA VAL A 57 -3.24 -4.33 3.81
C VAL A 57 -4.33 -5.39 3.85
N ILE A 58 -4.27 -6.41 2.97
CA ILE A 58 -5.32 -7.43 2.92
C ILE A 58 -5.32 -8.29 4.20
N TRP A 59 -4.15 -8.64 4.74
CA TRP A 59 -4.03 -9.35 6.02
C TRP A 59 -4.59 -8.53 7.19
N TYR A 60 -4.39 -7.21 7.18
CA TYR A 60 -4.99 -6.33 8.18
C TYR A 60 -6.53 -6.41 8.15
N ILE A 61 -7.14 -6.46 6.96
CA ILE A 61 -8.60 -6.59 6.83
C ILE A 61 -9.12 -7.91 7.42
N LEU A 62 -8.36 -8.99 7.32
CA LEU A 62 -8.74 -10.27 7.93
C LEU A 62 -8.90 -10.18 9.47
N GLN A 63 -8.21 -9.24 10.11
CA GLN A 63 -8.27 -9.04 11.57
C GLN A 63 -9.45 -8.17 12.00
N ASN A 64 -10.13 -7.51 11.06
CA ASN A 64 -11.27 -6.65 11.33
C ASN A 64 -12.56 -7.48 11.55
N GLN A 65 -13.58 -6.83 12.12
CA GLN A 65 -14.91 -7.45 12.27
C GLN A 65 -15.58 -7.68 10.91
N LYS A 66 -15.46 -6.69 10.01
CA LYS A 66 -15.94 -6.79 8.63
C LYS A 66 -14.78 -7.27 7.76
N LYS A 67 -14.99 -8.34 7.01
CA LYS A 67 -13.94 -9.06 6.26
C LYS A 67 -14.27 -9.23 4.79
N HIS A 68 -14.96 -8.26 4.21
CA HIS A 68 -15.23 -8.25 2.77
C HIS A 68 -14.43 -7.16 2.08
N VAL A 69 -13.82 -7.49 0.96
CA VAL A 69 -13.03 -6.61 0.11
C VAL A 69 -13.67 -6.54 -1.28
N VAL A 70 -13.88 -5.34 -1.78
CA VAL A 70 -14.23 -5.10 -3.18
C VAL A 70 -12.95 -4.77 -3.94
N SER A 71 -12.73 -5.43 -5.07
CA SER A 71 -11.57 -5.18 -5.95
C SER A 71 -12.00 -5.38 -7.42
N ASN A 72 -11.05 -5.45 -8.36
CA ASN A 72 -11.37 -5.63 -9.77
C ASN A 72 -10.63 -6.82 -10.40
N LEU A 73 -11.12 -7.27 -11.56
CA LEU A 73 -10.58 -8.43 -12.28
C LEU A 73 -9.21 -8.17 -12.93
N ILE A 74 -8.82 -6.92 -13.12
CA ILE A 74 -7.54 -6.55 -13.77
C ILE A 74 -6.43 -6.19 -12.77
N GLU A 75 -6.65 -6.49 -11.48
CA GLU A 75 -5.63 -6.29 -10.45
C GLU A 75 -4.39 -7.16 -10.67
N HIS A 76 -3.27 -6.66 -10.14
CA HIS A 76 -2.06 -7.46 -10.11
C HIS A 76 -2.25 -8.73 -9.25
N PRO A 77 -1.60 -9.87 -9.61
CA PRO A 77 -1.66 -11.12 -8.82
C PRO A 77 -1.34 -10.96 -7.33
N ALA A 78 -0.58 -9.93 -6.94
CA ALA A 78 -0.30 -9.62 -5.52
C ALA A 78 -1.56 -9.18 -4.73
N ILE A 79 -2.66 -8.83 -5.40
CA ILE A 79 -3.97 -8.59 -4.79
C ILE A 79 -4.86 -9.83 -4.98
N ILE A 80 -5.05 -10.29 -6.21
CA ILE A 80 -5.98 -11.40 -6.50
C ILE A 80 -5.60 -12.66 -5.71
N ASN A 81 -4.32 -13.04 -5.74
CA ASN A 81 -3.89 -14.28 -5.10
C ASN A 81 -4.00 -14.23 -3.56
N VAL A 82 -3.75 -13.07 -2.93
CA VAL A 82 -3.90 -12.95 -1.47
C VAL A 82 -5.37 -12.95 -1.07
N LEU A 83 -6.26 -12.33 -1.85
CA LEU A 83 -7.71 -12.40 -1.63
C LEU A 83 -8.21 -13.85 -1.68
N GLU A 84 -7.80 -14.61 -2.70
CA GLU A 84 -8.14 -16.04 -2.83
C GLU A 84 -7.53 -16.87 -1.70
N PHE A 85 -6.25 -16.66 -1.38
CA PHE A 85 -5.53 -17.38 -0.33
C PHE A 85 -6.18 -17.22 1.06
N LEU A 86 -6.76 -16.05 1.34
CA LEU A 86 -7.34 -15.76 2.66
C LEU A 86 -8.82 -16.18 2.82
N LYS A 87 -9.49 -16.65 1.76
CA LYS A 87 -10.87 -17.18 1.85
C LYS A 87 -11.06 -18.25 2.94
N PRO A 88 -10.20 -19.28 3.04
CA PRO A 88 -10.33 -20.28 4.10
C PRO A 88 -10.20 -19.72 5.53
N PHE A 89 -9.61 -18.54 5.67
CA PHE A 89 -9.46 -17.84 6.95
C PHE A 89 -10.62 -16.88 7.25
N GLY A 90 -11.64 -16.85 6.41
CA GLY A 90 -12.86 -16.08 6.61
C GLY A 90 -12.89 -14.71 5.91
N LEU A 91 -11.90 -14.39 5.05
CA LEU A 91 -12.02 -13.25 4.14
C LEU A 91 -13.00 -13.56 3.01
N SER A 92 -13.83 -12.61 2.66
CA SER A 92 -14.65 -12.65 1.44
C SER A 92 -14.29 -11.50 0.52
N HIS A 93 -14.52 -11.65 -0.78
CA HIS A 93 -14.29 -10.56 -1.72
C HIS A 93 -15.24 -10.62 -2.92
N THR A 94 -15.42 -9.48 -3.56
CA THR A 94 -16.09 -9.34 -4.86
C THR A 94 -15.12 -8.67 -5.83
N LEU A 95 -14.94 -9.28 -7.01
CA LEU A 95 -14.16 -8.71 -8.10
C LEU A 95 -15.12 -8.13 -9.14
N VAL A 96 -15.03 -6.82 -9.38
CA VAL A 96 -15.87 -6.12 -10.37
C VAL A 96 -15.21 -6.12 -11.74
N GLU A 97 -16.02 -6.15 -12.78
CA GLU A 97 -15.58 -6.02 -14.16
C GLU A 97 -15.30 -4.56 -14.52
N THR A 98 -14.39 -4.37 -15.45
CA THR A 98 -14.13 -3.07 -16.09
C THR A 98 -14.93 -2.94 -17.39
N ASN A 99 -15.06 -1.72 -17.88
CA ASN A 99 -15.56 -1.48 -19.23
C ASN A 99 -14.51 -1.89 -20.29
N ASN A 100 -14.84 -1.74 -21.58
CA ASN A 100 -13.96 -2.09 -22.71
C ASN A 100 -12.64 -1.29 -22.75
N ASN A 101 -12.53 -0.20 -22.00
CA ASN A 101 -11.31 0.61 -21.87
C ASN A 101 -10.50 0.21 -20.60
N GLY A 102 -10.90 -0.84 -19.89
CA GLY A 102 -10.26 -1.27 -18.65
C GLY A 102 -10.47 -0.30 -17.49
N ILE A 103 -11.55 0.48 -17.48
CA ILE A 103 -11.89 1.44 -16.42
C ILE A 103 -13.11 0.91 -15.65
N ILE A 104 -13.04 0.98 -14.33
CA ILE A 104 -14.14 0.59 -13.43
C ILE A 104 -15.18 1.70 -13.38
N SER A 105 -16.47 1.33 -13.42
CA SER A 105 -17.51 2.28 -13.09
C SER A 105 -17.72 2.39 -11.58
N ILE A 106 -18.09 3.58 -11.12
CA ILE A 106 -18.40 3.81 -9.70
C ILE A 106 -19.62 2.99 -9.30
N GLU A 107 -20.61 2.88 -10.20
CA GLU A 107 -21.83 2.09 -9.99
C GLU A 107 -21.51 0.62 -9.70
N ASN A 108 -20.61 0.00 -10.48
CA ASN A 108 -20.21 -1.39 -10.26
C ASN A 108 -19.55 -1.59 -8.89
N ILE A 109 -18.73 -0.62 -8.42
CA ILE A 109 -18.18 -0.67 -7.07
C ILE A 109 -19.29 -0.56 -6.02
N MET A 110 -20.23 0.37 -6.18
CA MET A 110 -21.30 0.57 -5.23
C MET A 110 -22.23 -0.66 -5.13
N ASP A 111 -22.54 -1.30 -6.26
CA ASP A 111 -23.36 -2.52 -6.31
C ASP A 111 -22.66 -3.74 -5.65
N ALA A 112 -21.31 -3.74 -5.64
CA ALA A 112 -20.51 -4.79 -5.00
C ALA A 112 -20.36 -4.59 -3.48
N ILE A 113 -20.69 -3.42 -2.94
CA ILE A 113 -20.60 -3.13 -1.51
C ILE A 113 -21.67 -3.90 -0.74
N THR A 114 -21.28 -4.52 0.34
CA THR A 114 -22.15 -5.24 1.28
C THR A 114 -21.99 -4.65 2.69
N PRO A 115 -22.87 -4.97 3.64
CA PRO A 115 -22.71 -4.58 5.05
C PRO A 115 -21.38 -5.09 5.68
N GLN A 116 -20.77 -6.11 5.08
CA GLN A 116 -19.49 -6.69 5.51
C GLN A 116 -18.27 -6.08 4.83
N THR A 117 -18.46 -5.15 3.86
CA THR A 117 -17.37 -4.48 3.17
C THR A 117 -16.63 -3.54 4.12
N SER A 118 -15.31 -3.66 4.17
CA SER A 118 -14.42 -2.80 4.95
C SER A 118 -13.31 -2.18 4.12
N LEU A 119 -13.06 -2.71 2.92
CA LEU A 119 -12.02 -2.21 2.02
C LEU A 119 -12.49 -2.24 0.57
N VAL A 120 -12.18 -1.18 -0.15
CA VAL A 120 -12.09 -1.19 -1.62
C VAL A 120 -10.61 -1.11 -2.00
N SER A 121 -10.12 -2.08 -2.77
CA SER A 121 -8.73 -2.16 -3.21
C SER A 121 -8.65 -2.09 -4.71
N LEU A 122 -8.06 -1.02 -5.25
CA LEU A 122 -8.00 -0.77 -6.69
C LEU A 122 -6.60 -0.31 -7.11
N MET A 123 -6.05 -0.88 -8.17
CA MET A 123 -4.84 -0.32 -8.77
C MET A 123 -5.10 1.10 -9.28
N LEU A 124 -4.12 2.00 -9.12
CA LEU A 124 -4.24 3.37 -9.65
C LEU A 124 -4.08 3.38 -11.17
N ALA A 125 -3.11 2.62 -11.69
CA ALA A 125 -2.91 2.44 -13.12
C ALA A 125 -2.56 0.97 -13.43
N ASN A 126 -3.21 0.42 -14.46
CA ASN A 126 -2.97 -0.96 -14.86
C ASN A 126 -1.60 -1.12 -15.54
N ASN A 127 -0.91 -2.19 -15.18
CA ASN A 127 0.46 -2.48 -15.63
C ASN A 127 0.55 -2.97 -17.09
N GLU A 128 -0.53 -3.42 -17.68
CA GLU A 128 -0.57 -3.99 -19.04
C GLU A 128 -1.15 -3.01 -20.05
N ILE A 129 -2.31 -2.44 -19.76
CA ILE A 129 -3.05 -1.58 -20.68
C ILE A 129 -2.96 -0.08 -20.35
N GLY A 130 -2.43 0.28 -19.18
CA GLY A 130 -2.20 1.68 -18.79
C GLY A 130 -3.48 2.46 -18.41
N SER A 131 -4.63 1.80 -18.27
CA SER A 131 -5.86 2.46 -17.82
C SER A 131 -5.70 3.00 -16.41
N ILE A 132 -6.17 4.24 -16.17
CA ILE A 132 -6.14 4.92 -14.88
C ILE A 132 -7.52 4.78 -14.24
N GLN A 133 -7.57 4.32 -13.01
CA GLN A 133 -8.82 4.10 -12.29
C GLN A 133 -9.29 5.37 -11.55
N PRO A 134 -10.61 5.60 -11.39
CA PRO A 134 -11.17 6.78 -10.75
C PRO A 134 -11.11 6.68 -9.21
N VAL A 135 -9.91 6.43 -8.65
CA VAL A 135 -9.70 6.14 -7.22
C VAL A 135 -10.26 7.26 -6.33
N LYS A 136 -9.98 8.54 -6.66
CA LYS A 136 -10.47 9.67 -5.88
C LYS A 136 -12.01 9.68 -5.79
N SER A 137 -12.70 9.53 -6.92
CA SER A 137 -14.16 9.53 -6.94
C SER A 137 -14.74 8.37 -6.13
N ILE A 138 -14.06 7.22 -6.12
CA ILE A 138 -14.47 6.07 -5.30
C ILE A 138 -14.25 6.37 -3.81
N VAL A 139 -13.12 6.97 -3.43
CA VAL A 139 -12.87 7.44 -2.05
C VAL A 139 -14.01 8.32 -1.56
N ASP A 140 -14.37 9.35 -2.35
CA ASP A 140 -15.42 10.31 -1.99
C ASP A 140 -16.79 9.63 -1.75
N MET A 141 -17.06 8.52 -2.44
CA MET A 141 -18.31 7.77 -2.31
C MET A 141 -18.32 6.79 -1.13
N VAL A 142 -17.20 6.09 -0.88
CA VAL A 142 -17.20 4.97 0.07
C VAL A 142 -16.81 5.38 1.50
N HIS A 143 -16.06 6.47 1.68
CA HIS A 143 -15.68 6.95 3.01
C HIS A 143 -16.87 7.31 3.89
N ASN A 144 -17.96 7.82 3.30
CA ASN A 144 -19.21 8.10 4.02
C ASN A 144 -19.86 6.84 4.62
N GLN A 145 -19.44 5.65 4.18
CA GLN A 145 -19.89 4.35 4.68
C GLN A 145 -18.88 3.68 5.62
N ASN A 146 -17.83 4.41 6.04
CA ASN A 146 -16.71 3.88 6.84
C ASN A 146 -16.00 2.69 6.15
N ILE A 147 -15.84 2.75 4.84
CA ILE A 147 -15.10 1.78 4.03
C ILE A 147 -13.75 2.41 3.67
N MET A 148 -12.66 1.72 3.99
CA MET A 148 -11.30 2.15 3.65
C MET A 148 -11.00 1.93 2.16
N VAL A 149 -10.06 2.71 1.64
CA VAL A 149 -9.59 2.57 0.26
C VAL A 149 -8.08 2.32 0.23
N HIS A 150 -7.68 1.24 -0.42
CA HIS A 150 -6.31 0.93 -0.80
C HIS A 150 -6.12 1.13 -2.30
N THR A 151 -4.96 1.67 -2.68
CA THR A 151 -4.57 1.73 -4.09
C THR A 151 -3.18 1.13 -4.32
N ASP A 152 -3.08 0.19 -5.28
CA ASP A 152 -1.80 -0.25 -5.80
C ASP A 152 -1.31 0.80 -6.83
N ALA A 153 -0.37 1.65 -6.41
CA ALA A 153 0.21 2.70 -7.24
C ALA A 153 1.63 2.34 -7.74
N VAL A 154 1.98 1.07 -7.73
CA VAL A 154 3.32 0.56 -8.12
C VAL A 154 3.72 1.02 -9.52
N GLN A 155 2.78 1.19 -10.44
CA GLN A 155 3.04 1.66 -11.81
C GLN A 155 3.08 3.18 -11.98
N CYS A 156 2.72 3.95 -10.94
CA CYS A 156 2.44 5.39 -11.09
C CYS A 156 3.62 6.28 -10.72
N MET A 157 4.41 5.88 -9.71
CA MET A 157 5.53 6.69 -9.21
C MET A 157 6.52 7.03 -10.32
N GLY A 158 6.85 8.33 -10.45
CA GLY A 158 7.73 8.84 -11.49
C GLY A 158 7.12 8.94 -12.90
N LYS A 159 5.84 8.56 -13.08
CA LYS A 159 5.12 8.61 -14.36
C LYS A 159 3.92 9.55 -14.30
N MET A 160 3.33 9.72 -13.13
CA MET A 160 2.24 10.65 -12.88
C MET A 160 2.38 11.22 -11.47
N GLU A 161 1.73 12.34 -11.22
CA GLU A 161 1.67 12.93 -9.89
C GLU A 161 0.83 12.06 -8.95
N ILE A 162 1.35 11.84 -7.75
CA ILE A 162 0.64 11.17 -6.66
C ILE A 162 0.54 12.18 -5.52
N ASN A 163 -0.67 12.60 -5.21
CA ASN A 163 -0.95 13.50 -4.10
C ASN A 163 -1.95 12.83 -3.14
N ILE A 164 -1.43 12.32 -2.04
CA ILE A 164 -2.23 11.59 -1.05
C ILE A 164 -3.31 12.47 -0.42
N ALA A 165 -2.99 13.74 -0.18
CA ALA A 165 -3.95 14.68 0.42
C ALA A 165 -5.16 14.92 -0.49
N ASP A 166 -4.94 14.96 -1.81
CA ASP A 166 -6.04 15.09 -2.79
C ASP A 166 -6.76 13.77 -3.03
N MET A 167 -6.02 12.66 -3.15
CA MET A 167 -6.62 11.34 -3.42
C MET A 167 -7.47 10.82 -2.27
N GLY A 168 -7.08 11.11 -1.04
CA GLY A 168 -7.81 10.70 0.15
C GLY A 168 -7.80 9.20 0.45
N VAL A 169 -6.88 8.39 -0.10
CA VAL A 169 -6.79 6.95 0.17
C VAL A 169 -6.28 6.65 1.58
N ASP A 170 -6.63 5.50 2.14
CA ASP A 170 -6.16 5.05 3.46
C ASP A 170 -4.83 4.30 3.36
N PHE A 171 -4.62 3.60 2.24
CA PHE A 171 -3.40 2.85 1.97
C PHE A 171 -2.96 3.05 0.52
N LEU A 172 -1.64 3.10 0.31
CA LEU A 172 -1.06 3.12 -1.02
C LEU A 172 0.23 2.30 -1.06
N SER A 173 0.37 1.45 -2.08
CA SER A 173 1.54 0.59 -2.29
C SER A 173 2.43 1.10 -3.41
N LEU A 174 3.75 1.12 -3.16
CA LEU A 174 4.78 1.46 -4.15
C LEU A 174 5.86 0.38 -4.22
N SER A 175 6.61 0.34 -5.32
CA SER A 175 7.76 -0.55 -5.50
C SER A 175 8.88 0.13 -6.28
N ALA A 176 10.06 0.25 -5.68
CA ALA A 176 11.17 1.05 -6.19
C ALA A 176 11.62 0.63 -7.60
N HIS A 177 11.65 -0.67 -7.90
CA HIS A 177 12.11 -1.16 -9.20
C HIS A 177 11.24 -0.75 -10.39
N LYS A 178 10.06 -0.20 -10.18
CA LYS A 178 9.17 0.29 -11.26
C LYS A 178 9.48 1.72 -11.69
N PHE A 179 10.30 2.44 -10.92
CA PHE A 179 10.80 3.78 -11.24
C PHE A 179 12.33 3.86 -11.09
N TYR A 180 13.03 2.85 -11.60
CA TYR A 180 14.49 2.75 -11.70
C TYR A 180 15.24 2.65 -10.36
N GLY A 181 14.54 2.39 -9.27
CA GLY A 181 15.14 2.08 -7.97
C GLY A 181 15.59 0.61 -7.87
N PRO A 182 16.21 0.23 -6.76
CA PRO A 182 16.64 -1.14 -6.55
C PRO A 182 15.46 -2.10 -6.36
N LYS A 183 15.67 -3.38 -6.70
CA LYS A 183 14.76 -4.46 -6.32
C LYS A 183 14.86 -4.72 -4.81
N GLY A 184 13.82 -5.27 -4.21
CA GLY A 184 13.79 -5.59 -2.79
C GLY A 184 13.44 -4.42 -1.88
N ILE A 185 12.92 -3.32 -2.43
CA ILE A 185 12.41 -2.16 -1.68
C ILE A 185 11.04 -1.77 -2.20
N GLY A 186 10.11 -1.60 -1.29
CA GLY A 186 8.79 -1.02 -1.50
C GLY A 186 8.41 -0.06 -0.40
N VAL A 187 7.24 0.50 -0.54
CA VAL A 187 6.64 1.42 0.43
C VAL A 187 5.17 1.09 0.58
N LEU A 188 4.73 1.08 1.82
CA LEU A 188 3.32 1.15 2.18
C LEU A 188 3.08 2.51 2.84
N TYR A 189 2.24 3.34 2.22
CA TYR A 189 1.63 4.48 2.88
C TYR A 189 0.43 4.01 3.68
N VAL A 190 0.29 4.52 4.90
CA VAL A 190 -0.84 4.25 5.79
C VAL A 190 -1.31 5.57 6.38
N ARG A 191 -2.58 5.95 6.14
CA ARG A 191 -3.15 7.19 6.68
C ARG A 191 -3.06 7.26 8.20
N GLU A 192 -3.45 6.17 8.86
CA GLU A 192 -3.48 6.04 10.31
C GLU A 192 -2.62 4.85 10.75
N PRO A 193 -1.29 5.01 10.88
CA PRO A 193 -0.37 3.90 11.16
C PRO A 193 -0.71 3.09 12.42
N LYS A 194 -1.37 3.71 13.39
CA LYS A 194 -1.79 3.05 14.64
C LYS A 194 -2.83 1.94 14.42
N ASN A 195 -3.51 1.97 13.29
CA ASN A 195 -4.62 1.06 13.00
C ASN A 195 -4.19 -0.17 12.21
N ILE A 196 -3.00 -0.17 11.58
CA ILE A 196 -2.53 -1.32 10.82
C ILE A 196 -1.67 -2.25 11.69
N SER A 197 -1.81 -3.55 11.46
CA SER A 197 -0.97 -4.56 12.12
C SER A 197 0.24 -4.94 11.27
N SER A 198 1.28 -5.42 11.93
CA SER A 198 2.46 -5.97 11.29
C SER A 198 2.12 -7.29 10.57
N LEU A 199 2.55 -7.43 9.31
CA LEU A 199 2.53 -8.71 8.60
C LEU A 199 3.76 -9.56 8.98
N ILE A 200 4.93 -8.92 9.07
CA ILE A 200 6.19 -9.56 9.47
C ILE A 200 6.46 -9.19 10.92
N VAL A 201 6.18 -10.14 11.81
CA VAL A 201 6.31 -9.96 13.26
C VAL A 201 7.74 -10.19 13.70
N GLY A 202 8.28 -9.32 14.58
CA GLY A 202 9.66 -9.44 15.07
C GLY A 202 10.11 -8.23 15.88
N GLY A 203 11.24 -7.64 15.53
CA GLY A 203 11.76 -6.44 16.20
C GLY A 203 10.94 -5.17 15.94
N GLY A 204 11.31 -4.09 16.63
CA GLY A 204 10.57 -2.81 16.56
C GLY A 204 10.93 -1.90 15.38
N GLN A 205 11.51 -2.44 14.30
CA GLN A 205 11.79 -1.67 13.09
C GLN A 205 10.48 -1.15 12.46
N GLU A 206 10.60 -0.14 11.62
CA GLU A 206 9.44 0.49 10.98
C GLU A 206 8.29 0.78 11.98
N MET A 207 8.64 1.37 13.12
CA MET A 207 7.68 1.73 14.18
C MET A 207 6.92 0.51 14.77
N GLY A 208 7.50 -0.72 14.65
CA GLY A 208 6.85 -1.97 15.03
C GLY A 208 5.87 -2.53 14.00
N LEU A 209 5.75 -1.88 12.84
CA LEU A 209 4.79 -2.24 11.79
C LEU A 209 5.39 -3.18 10.74
N ARG A 210 6.73 -3.32 10.72
CA ARG A 210 7.44 -4.26 9.85
C ARG A 210 8.81 -4.57 10.45
N ALA A 211 9.01 -5.80 10.88
CA ALA A 211 10.27 -6.24 11.46
C ALA A 211 11.35 -6.49 10.41
N GLY A 212 12.63 -6.21 10.71
CA GLY A 212 13.79 -6.48 9.84
C GLY A 212 14.27 -5.33 8.99
#